data_30a5273f0f361714259773b97bfe6794
#
_entry.id   30a5273f0f361714259773b97bfe6794
#
_cell.length_a   1.000
_cell.length_b   1.000
_cell.length_c   1.000
_cell.angle_alpha   90.00
_cell.angle_beta   90.00
_cell.angle_gamma   90.00
#
_symmetry.space_group_name_H-M   'P 1'
#
loop_
_entity.id
_entity.type
_entity.pdbx_description
1 polymer ?
#
loop_
_entity_poly.entity_id
_entity_poly.type
_entity_poly.pdbx_seq_one_letter_code
_entity_poly.pdbx_strand_id
1 'polypeptide(L)'
;MRIVSWNINSLRKRQDRLFAWLEATQPDIVCMQETKCPDAQFPALALQAAGYCSAYHGEKSYNGVAILAKHELHEVRPSLCDEVVDPQARVIAATVGQLRVFSIYAPNGQAVGSPAYEYKLQWYRRLRHCLAKEKFSDLVVCGDFNVAPEDKDVYNADLWRGAIMVSDGERAAFRDLCSLDLHDTLRIHHKEGELFSWWDYQMRAFEKNRGLRIDAVLASESLAKKCIASGIDREMRAGKDPSDHAPVWAEFAT
;
A
#
# COMPACT_ATOMS: atom_id res chain seq x y z
N MET A 1 -10.09 3.79 -15.06
CA MET A 1 -9.89 2.77 -14.01
C MET A 1 -9.27 3.41 -12.78
N ARG A 2 -9.91 3.27 -11.59
CA ARG A 2 -9.40 3.83 -10.31
C ARG A 2 -8.84 2.72 -9.42
N ILE A 3 -7.57 2.84 -9.03
CA ILE A 3 -6.85 1.88 -8.17
C ILE A 3 -6.49 2.59 -6.87
N VAL A 4 -6.70 1.92 -5.74
CA VAL A 4 -6.51 2.49 -4.41
C VAL A 4 -5.62 1.58 -3.56
N SER A 5 -4.72 2.17 -2.78
CA SER A 5 -4.00 1.52 -1.68
C SER A 5 -4.51 2.07 -0.35
N TRP A 6 -4.86 1.20 0.60
CA TRP A 6 -5.30 1.61 1.92
C TRP A 6 -4.84 0.65 3.01
N ASN A 7 -3.89 1.06 3.83
CA ASN A 7 -3.66 0.39 5.10
C ASN A 7 -4.85 0.67 6.02
N ILE A 8 -5.69 -0.34 6.23
CA ILE A 8 -6.94 -0.20 6.95
C ILE A 8 -6.77 -0.35 8.48
N ASN A 9 -5.59 -0.77 8.91
CA ASN A 9 -5.24 -0.98 10.33
C ASN A 9 -6.35 -1.71 11.12
N SER A 10 -6.64 -2.94 10.75
CA SER A 10 -7.72 -3.82 11.21
C SER A 10 -9.05 -3.65 10.45
N LEU A 11 -9.26 -4.57 9.52
CA LEU A 11 -10.49 -4.67 8.73
C LEU A 11 -11.73 -4.78 9.62
N ARG A 12 -11.66 -5.63 10.65
CA ARG A 12 -12.77 -5.84 11.58
C ARG A 12 -13.22 -4.54 12.29
N LYS A 13 -12.27 -3.69 12.64
CA LYS A 13 -12.58 -2.40 13.29
C LYS A 13 -13.17 -1.37 12.34
N ARG A 14 -12.83 -1.44 11.06
CA ARG A 14 -13.14 -0.42 10.04
C ARG A 14 -14.09 -0.96 8.96
N GLN A 15 -14.72 -2.10 9.19
CA GLN A 15 -15.58 -2.74 8.19
C GLN A 15 -16.70 -1.80 7.72
N ASP A 16 -17.44 -1.18 8.63
CA ASP A 16 -18.53 -0.26 8.27
C ASP A 16 -18.00 0.95 7.48
N ARG A 17 -16.84 1.48 7.87
CA ARG A 17 -16.16 2.56 7.16
C ARG A 17 -15.75 2.14 5.74
N LEU A 18 -15.19 0.94 5.61
CA LEU A 18 -14.81 0.40 4.31
C LEU A 18 -16.03 0.30 3.39
N PHE A 19 -17.12 -0.30 3.86
CA PHE A 19 -18.31 -0.47 3.03
C PHE A 19 -18.92 0.86 2.62
N ALA A 20 -19.07 1.81 3.53
CA ALA A 20 -19.56 3.15 3.22
C ALA A 20 -18.66 3.88 2.21
N TRP A 21 -17.34 3.73 2.35
CA TRP A 21 -16.38 4.32 1.41
C TRP A 21 -16.40 3.64 0.04
N LEU A 22 -16.50 2.30 -0.02
CA LEU A 22 -16.67 1.56 -1.27
C LEU A 22 -17.94 1.97 -2.02
N GLU A 23 -19.06 2.13 -1.31
CA GLU A 23 -20.32 2.59 -1.87
C GLU A 23 -20.21 4.01 -2.45
N ALA A 24 -19.56 4.92 -1.72
CA ALA A 24 -19.44 6.32 -2.12
C ALA A 24 -18.45 6.54 -3.28
N THR A 25 -17.33 5.80 -3.31
CA THR A 25 -16.22 6.07 -4.23
C THR A 25 -16.12 5.09 -5.40
N GLN A 26 -16.70 3.89 -5.27
CA GLN A 26 -16.78 2.88 -6.32
C GLN A 26 -15.45 2.59 -7.05
N PRO A 27 -14.30 2.42 -6.36
CA PRO A 27 -13.04 2.14 -7.01
C PRO A 27 -13.07 0.81 -7.77
N ASP A 28 -12.27 0.67 -8.82
CA ASP A 28 -12.21 -0.57 -9.58
C ASP A 28 -11.36 -1.64 -8.87
N ILE A 29 -10.26 -1.20 -8.22
CA ILE A 29 -9.35 -2.09 -7.48
C ILE A 29 -8.97 -1.40 -6.15
N VAL A 30 -8.99 -2.17 -5.05
CA VAL A 30 -8.51 -1.73 -3.73
C VAL A 30 -7.50 -2.73 -3.20
N CYS A 31 -6.29 -2.26 -2.94
CA CYS A 31 -5.23 -3.01 -2.26
C CYS A 31 -5.23 -2.62 -0.79
N MET A 32 -5.48 -3.57 0.09
CA MET A 32 -5.54 -3.33 1.53
C MET A 32 -4.33 -3.91 2.24
N GLN A 33 -3.88 -3.22 3.28
CA GLN A 33 -2.82 -3.65 4.19
C GLN A 33 -3.31 -3.62 5.63
N GLU A 34 -2.64 -4.36 6.49
CA GLU A 34 -2.98 -4.54 7.91
C GLU A 34 -4.46 -4.93 8.12
N THR A 35 -4.92 -5.91 7.35
CA THR A 35 -6.29 -6.43 7.55
C THR A 35 -6.46 -7.02 8.94
N LYS A 36 -5.38 -7.56 9.55
CA LYS A 36 -5.34 -8.17 10.89
C LYS A 36 -6.47 -9.18 11.08
N CYS A 37 -6.78 -9.90 10.01
CA CYS A 37 -7.92 -10.80 9.90
C CYS A 37 -7.44 -12.14 9.34
N PRO A 38 -7.60 -13.26 10.06
CA PRO A 38 -7.31 -14.59 9.51
C PRO A 38 -8.20 -14.86 8.31
N ASP A 39 -7.72 -15.64 7.34
CA ASP A 39 -8.45 -15.95 6.10
C ASP A 39 -9.85 -16.49 6.35
N ALA A 40 -10.01 -17.35 7.35
CA ALA A 40 -11.32 -17.91 7.73
C ALA A 40 -12.35 -16.89 8.25
N GLN A 41 -11.92 -15.67 8.60
CA GLN A 41 -12.77 -14.59 9.10
C GLN A 41 -12.88 -13.41 8.13
N PHE A 42 -12.25 -13.53 6.96
CA PHE A 42 -12.30 -12.47 5.95
C PHE A 42 -13.72 -12.34 5.39
N PRO A 43 -14.30 -11.14 5.27
CA PRO A 43 -15.70 -10.94 4.91
C PRO A 43 -15.95 -11.05 3.39
N ALA A 44 -15.46 -12.12 2.75
CA ALA A 44 -15.50 -12.28 1.30
C ALA A 44 -16.93 -12.23 0.74
N LEU A 45 -17.90 -12.88 1.40
CA LEU A 45 -19.30 -12.88 0.95
C LEU A 45 -19.95 -11.49 1.03
N ALA A 46 -19.63 -10.71 2.08
CA ALA A 46 -20.16 -9.35 2.21
C ALA A 46 -19.54 -8.42 1.15
N LEU A 47 -18.26 -8.58 0.84
CA LEU A 47 -17.60 -7.84 -0.23
C LEU A 47 -18.13 -8.23 -1.61
N GLN A 48 -18.41 -9.52 -1.83
CA GLN A 48 -19.07 -9.98 -3.05
C GLN A 48 -20.47 -9.39 -3.23
N ALA A 49 -21.25 -9.32 -2.14
CA ALA A 49 -22.54 -8.66 -2.17
C ALA A 49 -22.45 -7.14 -2.44
N ALA A 50 -21.32 -6.51 -2.09
CA ALA A 50 -20.99 -5.12 -2.43
C ALA A 50 -20.40 -4.95 -3.84
N GLY A 51 -20.31 -6.03 -4.64
CA GLY A 51 -19.82 -5.99 -6.02
C GLY A 51 -18.32 -6.19 -6.19
N TYR A 52 -17.60 -6.72 -5.19
CA TYR A 52 -16.15 -6.94 -5.26
C TYR A 52 -15.78 -8.41 -5.10
N CYS A 53 -15.07 -8.95 -6.08
CA CYS A 53 -14.27 -10.15 -5.89
C CYS A 53 -13.09 -9.83 -4.95
N SER A 54 -12.60 -10.82 -4.21
CA SER A 54 -11.50 -10.60 -3.26
C SER A 54 -10.48 -11.73 -3.28
N ALA A 55 -9.20 -11.35 -3.21
CA ALA A 55 -8.08 -12.24 -2.89
C ALA A 55 -7.42 -11.69 -1.61
N TYR A 56 -7.09 -12.57 -0.68
CA TYR A 56 -6.59 -12.18 0.62
C TYR A 56 -5.60 -13.20 1.17
N HIS A 57 -4.69 -12.70 1.99
CA HIS A 57 -3.73 -13.48 2.75
C HIS A 57 -3.57 -12.81 4.11
N GLY A 58 -4.05 -13.44 5.15
CA GLY A 58 -4.14 -12.84 6.47
C GLY A 58 -3.68 -13.74 7.59
N GLU A 59 -3.38 -13.11 8.72
CA GLU A 59 -3.03 -13.78 9.96
C GLU A 59 -3.73 -13.12 11.16
N LYS A 60 -3.73 -13.81 12.27
CA LYS A 60 -4.40 -13.32 13.47
C LYS A 60 -3.65 -12.13 14.08
N SER A 61 -4.34 -11.03 14.32
CA SER A 61 -3.88 -9.85 15.07
C SER A 61 -2.83 -8.97 14.41
N TYR A 62 -2.08 -9.46 13.44
CA TYR A 62 -1.00 -8.73 12.77
C TYR A 62 -1.11 -8.82 11.25
N ASN A 63 -0.38 -7.96 10.54
CA ASN A 63 -0.20 -8.00 9.10
C ASN A 63 -1.53 -8.22 8.31
N GLY A 64 -1.47 -8.95 7.23
CA GLY A 64 -2.60 -9.25 6.36
C GLY A 64 -2.74 -8.25 5.22
N VAL A 65 -2.87 -8.79 4.02
CA VAL A 65 -3.03 -8.04 2.77
C VAL A 65 -4.22 -8.58 1.98
N ALA A 66 -4.86 -7.72 1.20
CA ALA A 66 -5.93 -8.15 0.31
C ALA A 66 -5.99 -7.29 -0.95
N ILE A 67 -6.59 -7.86 -2.00
CA ILE A 67 -6.98 -7.15 -3.22
C ILE A 67 -8.47 -7.33 -3.40
N LEU A 68 -9.20 -6.25 -3.53
CA LEU A 68 -10.60 -6.22 -3.95
C LEU A 68 -10.65 -5.73 -5.39
N ALA A 69 -11.47 -6.32 -6.24
CA ALA A 69 -11.66 -5.87 -7.61
C ALA A 69 -13.11 -6.07 -8.06
N LYS A 70 -13.62 -5.18 -8.92
CA LYS A 70 -14.95 -5.34 -9.56
C LYS A 70 -14.98 -6.49 -10.57
N HIS A 71 -13.81 -6.97 -11.01
CA HIS A 71 -13.65 -8.09 -11.93
C HIS A 71 -13.00 -9.28 -11.23
N GLU A 72 -13.06 -10.43 -11.86
CA GLU A 72 -12.44 -11.66 -11.35
C GLU A 72 -10.93 -11.51 -11.18
N LEU A 73 -10.42 -12.17 -10.14
CA LEU A 73 -9.01 -12.21 -9.79
C LEU A 73 -8.43 -13.58 -10.18
N HIS A 74 -7.40 -13.54 -11.02
CA HIS A 74 -6.71 -14.74 -11.51
C HIS A 74 -5.26 -14.78 -11.01
N GLU A 75 -4.60 -15.93 -11.12
CA GLU A 75 -3.18 -16.12 -10.76
C GLU A 75 -2.83 -15.54 -9.38
N VAL A 76 -3.71 -15.78 -8.40
CA VAL A 76 -3.51 -15.30 -7.03
C VAL A 76 -2.29 -15.95 -6.40
N ARG A 77 -1.35 -15.13 -5.93
CA ARG A 77 -0.13 -15.58 -5.26
C ARG A 77 0.06 -14.83 -3.94
N PRO A 78 -0.04 -15.51 -2.78
CA PRO A 78 0.05 -14.89 -1.45
C PRO A 78 1.50 -14.85 -0.91
N SER A 79 2.50 -14.67 -1.77
CA SER A 79 3.92 -14.66 -1.38
C SER A 79 4.78 -13.93 -2.39
N LEU A 80 6.02 -13.65 -2.01
CA LEU A 80 7.08 -13.31 -2.96
C LEU A 80 7.44 -14.55 -3.80
N CYS A 81 7.93 -14.33 -5.01
CA CYS A 81 8.27 -15.42 -5.95
C CYS A 81 9.67 -15.99 -5.69
N ASP A 82 9.95 -16.32 -4.45
CA ASP A 82 11.16 -17.01 -4.02
C ASP A 82 10.83 -18.22 -3.15
N GLU A 83 11.84 -19.02 -2.83
CA GLU A 83 11.70 -20.25 -2.01
C GLU A 83 11.75 -19.96 -0.50
N VAL A 84 11.85 -18.69 -0.12
CA VAL A 84 11.93 -18.30 1.29
C VAL A 84 10.54 -18.31 1.90
N VAL A 85 10.32 -19.18 2.85
CA VAL A 85 9.09 -19.21 3.65
C VAL A 85 9.07 -17.98 4.55
N ASP A 86 8.19 -17.03 4.25
CA ASP A 86 7.94 -15.86 5.10
C ASP A 86 6.65 -16.12 5.89
N PRO A 87 6.72 -16.22 7.23
CA PRO A 87 5.53 -16.51 8.04
C PRO A 87 4.56 -15.33 8.12
N GLN A 88 4.95 -14.16 7.61
CA GLN A 88 4.16 -12.92 7.72
C GLN A 88 3.37 -12.65 6.45
N ALA A 89 2.07 -12.41 6.59
CA ALA A 89 1.16 -12.10 5.50
C ALA A 89 1.33 -10.66 5.01
N ARG A 90 2.37 -10.41 4.18
CA ARG A 90 2.77 -9.07 3.74
C ARG A 90 2.63 -8.81 2.25
N VAL A 91 2.37 -9.84 1.46
CA VAL A 91 2.27 -9.70 0.00
C VAL A 91 1.15 -10.58 -0.52
N ILE A 92 0.36 -10.03 -1.41
CA ILE A 92 -0.52 -10.79 -2.28
C ILE A 92 -0.49 -10.17 -3.68
N ALA A 93 -0.42 -11.00 -4.70
CA ALA A 93 -0.50 -10.58 -6.08
C ALA A 93 -1.65 -11.29 -6.79
N ALA A 94 -2.30 -10.60 -7.71
CA ALA A 94 -3.35 -11.16 -8.55
C ALA A 94 -3.36 -10.49 -9.92
N THR A 95 -3.99 -11.11 -10.90
CA THR A 95 -4.21 -10.56 -12.24
C THR A 95 -5.68 -10.17 -12.39
N VAL A 96 -5.94 -8.93 -12.79
CA VAL A 96 -7.26 -8.39 -13.11
C VAL A 96 -7.28 -8.01 -14.60
N GLY A 97 -7.93 -8.82 -15.42
CA GLY A 97 -7.82 -8.68 -16.88
C GLY A 97 -6.38 -8.88 -17.35
N GLN A 98 -5.74 -7.83 -17.86
CA GLN A 98 -4.32 -7.85 -18.27
C GLN A 98 -3.38 -7.14 -17.26
N LEU A 99 -3.93 -6.59 -16.19
CA LEU A 99 -3.19 -5.86 -15.18
C LEU A 99 -2.70 -6.81 -14.08
N ARG A 100 -1.39 -6.83 -13.83
CA ARG A 100 -0.81 -7.48 -12.65
C ARG A 100 -0.81 -6.53 -11.46
N VAL A 101 -1.45 -6.95 -10.37
CA VAL A 101 -1.66 -6.13 -9.17
C VAL A 101 -0.95 -6.76 -7.98
N PHE A 102 -0.18 -5.97 -7.26
CA PHE A 102 0.42 -6.34 -5.97
C PHE A 102 -0.16 -5.47 -4.86
N SER A 103 -0.63 -6.08 -3.79
CA SER A 103 -0.87 -5.43 -2.50
C SER A 103 0.25 -5.83 -1.55
N ILE A 104 1.01 -4.84 -1.05
CA ILE A 104 2.16 -5.08 -0.21
C ILE A 104 2.06 -4.31 1.12
N TYR A 105 2.58 -4.93 2.19
CA TYR A 105 2.80 -4.32 3.49
C TYR A 105 4.25 -4.51 3.90
N ALA A 106 5.09 -3.53 3.60
CA ALA A 106 6.51 -3.59 3.94
C ALA A 106 6.72 -3.63 5.46
N PRO A 107 7.71 -4.38 5.96
CA PRO A 107 8.02 -4.37 7.39
C PRO A 107 8.32 -2.95 7.89
N ASN A 108 7.86 -2.62 9.10
CA ASN A 108 8.16 -1.32 9.72
C ASN A 108 9.67 -1.13 9.97
N GLY A 109 10.36 -2.17 10.48
CA GLY A 109 11.79 -2.14 10.77
C GLY A 109 12.14 -1.67 12.17
N GLN A 110 11.18 -1.20 12.97
CA GLN A 110 11.32 -0.77 14.37
C GLN A 110 12.36 0.34 14.60
N ALA A 111 13.65 0.02 14.50
CA ALA A 111 14.74 0.97 14.69
C ALA A 111 15.88 0.69 13.72
N VAL A 112 16.50 1.74 13.19
CA VAL A 112 17.67 1.62 12.30
C VAL A 112 18.78 0.81 12.97
N GLY A 113 19.33 -0.17 12.23
CA GLY A 113 20.37 -1.07 12.73
C GLY A 113 19.86 -2.24 13.58
N SER A 114 18.54 -2.36 13.81
CA SER A 114 17.96 -3.50 14.51
C SER A 114 17.84 -4.73 13.61
N PRO A 115 17.68 -5.95 14.17
CA PRO A 115 17.34 -7.14 13.35
C PRO A 115 16.07 -6.97 12.50
N ALA A 116 15.07 -6.23 13.00
CA ALA A 116 13.86 -5.93 12.26
C ALA A 116 14.13 -4.99 11.07
N TYR A 117 15.06 -4.07 11.19
CA TYR A 117 15.53 -3.21 10.11
C TYR A 117 16.24 -4.01 9.01
N GLU A 118 17.13 -4.92 9.40
CA GLU A 118 17.82 -5.80 8.45
C GLU A 118 16.82 -6.71 7.70
N TYR A 119 15.83 -7.26 8.41
CA TYR A 119 14.73 -8.00 7.81
C TYR A 119 13.98 -7.14 6.79
N LYS A 120 13.67 -5.88 7.11
CA LYS A 120 13.03 -4.94 6.18
C LYS A 120 13.84 -4.76 4.91
N LEU A 121 15.13 -4.48 5.01
CA LEU A 121 16.00 -4.29 3.84
C LEU A 121 16.15 -5.57 3.01
N GLN A 122 16.21 -6.74 3.65
CA GLN A 122 16.19 -8.02 2.95
C GLN A 122 14.86 -8.26 2.23
N TRP A 123 13.75 -7.94 2.89
CA TRP A 123 12.42 -8.06 2.32
C TRP A 123 12.27 -7.18 1.06
N TYR A 124 12.78 -5.96 1.05
CA TYR A 124 12.80 -5.09 -0.13
C TYR A 124 13.60 -5.70 -1.29
N ARG A 125 14.78 -6.28 -1.01
CA ARG A 125 15.57 -6.98 -2.02
C ARG A 125 14.82 -8.17 -2.64
N ARG A 126 14.11 -8.94 -1.82
CA ARG A 126 13.27 -10.06 -2.25
C ARG A 126 12.08 -9.57 -3.10
N LEU A 127 11.40 -8.51 -2.67
CA LEU A 127 10.31 -7.89 -3.42
C LEU A 127 10.81 -7.42 -4.81
N ARG A 128 11.92 -6.70 -4.84
CA ARG A 128 12.52 -6.26 -6.10
C ARG A 128 12.84 -7.43 -7.05
N HIS A 129 13.44 -8.48 -6.52
CA HIS A 129 13.74 -9.67 -7.29
C HIS A 129 12.48 -10.37 -7.83
N CYS A 130 11.43 -10.39 -7.04
CA CYS A 130 10.13 -10.90 -7.46
C CYS A 130 9.54 -10.08 -8.61
N LEU A 131 9.48 -8.75 -8.44
CA LEU A 131 8.91 -7.86 -9.45
C LEU A 131 9.70 -7.88 -10.77
N ALA A 132 11.03 -8.01 -10.71
CA ALA A 132 11.88 -8.13 -11.89
C ALA A 132 11.62 -9.41 -12.73
N LYS A 133 10.97 -10.42 -12.14
CA LYS A 133 10.57 -11.65 -12.84
C LYS A 133 9.18 -11.56 -13.47
N GLU A 134 8.37 -10.58 -13.10
CA GLU A 134 7.05 -10.39 -13.69
C GLU A 134 7.16 -10.02 -15.18
N LYS A 135 6.30 -10.63 -16.00
CA LYS A 135 6.31 -10.46 -17.46
C LYS A 135 5.10 -9.68 -17.97
N PHE A 136 4.49 -8.89 -17.10
CA PHE A 136 3.33 -8.08 -17.44
C PHE A 136 3.77 -6.70 -17.94
N SER A 137 3.19 -6.23 -19.05
CA SER A 137 3.40 -4.86 -19.52
C SER A 137 2.77 -3.85 -18.58
N ASP A 138 1.54 -4.13 -18.13
CA ASP A 138 0.82 -3.30 -17.16
C ASP A 138 0.89 -3.97 -15.78
N LEU A 139 1.63 -3.33 -14.88
CA LEU A 139 1.89 -3.76 -13.51
C LEU A 139 1.63 -2.59 -12.55
N VAL A 140 0.99 -2.87 -11.43
CA VAL A 140 0.84 -1.91 -10.32
C VAL A 140 1.25 -2.55 -9.00
N VAL A 141 2.01 -1.82 -8.19
CA VAL A 141 2.39 -2.19 -6.82
C VAL A 141 1.80 -1.15 -5.88
N CYS A 142 0.80 -1.55 -5.14
CA CYS A 142 0.09 -0.72 -4.18
C CYS A 142 0.47 -1.16 -2.76
N GLY A 143 0.71 -0.23 -1.87
CA GLY A 143 0.95 -0.64 -0.51
C GLY A 143 1.37 0.46 0.45
N ASP A 144 1.49 0.02 1.71
CA ASP A 144 2.25 0.69 2.74
C ASP A 144 3.71 0.24 2.62
N PHE A 145 4.54 1.12 2.10
CA PHE A 145 5.98 0.88 1.92
C PHE A 145 6.77 1.12 3.21
N ASN A 146 6.16 1.73 4.22
CA ASN A 146 6.85 2.11 5.46
C ASN A 146 8.14 2.93 5.21
N VAL A 147 8.18 3.70 4.12
CA VAL A 147 9.29 4.61 3.74
C VAL A 147 8.70 5.89 3.19
N ALA A 148 9.15 7.03 3.72
CA ALA A 148 8.95 8.34 3.11
C ALA A 148 10.09 8.59 2.12
N PRO A 149 9.82 8.58 0.80
CA PRO A 149 10.87 8.56 -0.23
C PRO A 149 11.78 9.79 -0.24
N GLU A 150 11.21 10.96 0.02
CA GLU A 150 11.91 12.24 -0.05
C GLU A 150 11.63 13.11 1.19
N ASP A 151 12.38 14.17 1.39
CA ASP A 151 12.17 15.08 2.52
C ASP A 151 10.82 15.78 2.50
N LYS A 152 10.28 16.06 1.31
CA LYS A 152 8.92 16.61 1.15
C LYS A 152 7.78 15.64 1.55
N ASP A 153 8.11 14.36 1.75
CA ASP A 153 7.19 13.32 2.21
C ASP A 153 7.12 13.23 3.74
N VAL A 154 7.77 14.14 4.43
CA VAL A 154 7.87 14.20 5.90
C VAL A 154 7.51 15.59 6.38
N TYR A 155 6.68 15.72 7.40
CA TYR A 155 6.27 17.02 7.94
C TYR A 155 7.42 17.85 8.52
N ASN A 156 8.52 17.23 8.90
CA ASN A 156 9.73 17.87 9.39
C ASN A 156 10.95 16.98 9.13
N ALA A 157 11.61 17.19 8.01
CA ALA A 157 12.73 16.34 7.56
C ALA A 157 13.93 16.37 8.53
N ASP A 158 14.20 17.52 9.18
CA ASP A 158 15.32 17.63 10.12
C ASP A 158 15.08 16.81 11.39
N LEU A 159 13.84 16.78 11.90
CA LEU A 159 13.47 15.97 13.06
C LEU A 159 13.56 14.47 12.78
N TRP A 160 13.24 14.06 11.55
CA TRP A 160 13.18 12.66 11.14
C TRP A 160 14.48 12.14 10.52
N ARG A 161 15.48 13.01 10.34
CA ARG A 161 16.75 12.64 9.69
C ARG A 161 17.38 11.40 10.32
N GLY A 162 17.58 10.36 9.51
CA GLY A 162 18.17 9.09 9.93
C GLY A 162 17.27 8.21 10.82
N ALA A 163 16.03 8.62 11.09
CA ALA A 163 15.06 7.79 11.80
C ALA A 163 14.51 6.67 10.90
N ILE A 164 13.78 5.73 11.52
CA ILE A 164 13.05 4.70 10.78
C ILE A 164 12.07 5.34 9.79
N MET A 165 11.79 4.71 8.66
CA MET A 165 11.00 5.19 7.51
C MET A 165 11.66 6.31 6.69
N VAL A 166 12.78 6.91 7.14
CA VAL A 166 13.47 7.98 6.41
C VAL A 166 14.99 7.78 6.33
N SER A 167 15.50 6.65 6.78
CA SER A 167 16.91 6.34 6.71
C SER A 167 17.39 6.21 5.25
N ASP A 168 18.67 6.48 5.02
CA ASP A 168 19.27 6.39 3.69
C ASP A 168 19.14 4.98 3.08
N GLY A 169 19.26 3.93 3.92
CA GLY A 169 19.11 2.54 3.49
C GLY A 169 17.68 2.22 3.00
N GLU A 170 16.65 2.70 3.72
CA GLU A 170 15.26 2.51 3.33
C GLU A 170 14.92 3.26 2.05
N ARG A 171 15.34 4.54 1.98
CA ARG A 171 15.15 5.37 0.78
C ARG A 171 15.90 4.80 -0.43
N ALA A 172 17.10 4.24 -0.22
CA ALA A 172 17.84 3.55 -1.27
C ALA A 172 17.09 2.31 -1.76
N ALA A 173 16.55 1.49 -0.84
CA ALA A 173 15.77 0.30 -1.18
C ALA A 173 14.49 0.65 -1.96
N PHE A 174 13.79 1.74 -1.60
CA PHE A 174 12.63 2.23 -2.35
C PHE A 174 13.02 2.73 -3.76
N ARG A 175 14.11 3.51 -3.88
CA ARG A 175 14.61 3.95 -5.20
C ARG A 175 15.03 2.77 -6.08
N ASP A 176 15.67 1.76 -5.50
CA ASP A 176 16.07 0.54 -6.21
C ASP A 176 14.85 -0.24 -6.73
N LEU A 177 13.75 -0.25 -5.97
CA LEU A 177 12.47 -0.79 -6.43
C LEU A 177 11.92 0.00 -7.63
N CYS A 178 11.93 1.33 -7.54
CA CYS A 178 11.47 2.21 -8.62
C CYS A 178 12.36 2.11 -9.90
N SER A 179 13.63 1.67 -9.77
CA SER A 179 14.53 1.45 -10.92
C SER A 179 14.07 0.31 -11.85
N LEU A 180 13.01 -0.42 -11.50
CA LEU A 180 12.33 -1.39 -12.36
C LEU A 180 11.25 -0.73 -13.26
N ASP A 181 11.45 0.52 -13.64
CA ASP A 181 10.47 1.33 -14.40
C ASP A 181 9.10 1.44 -13.71
N LEU A 182 9.12 1.49 -12.36
CA LEU A 182 7.95 1.74 -11.54
C LEU A 182 7.88 3.23 -11.15
N HIS A 183 6.80 3.86 -11.53
CA HIS A 183 6.58 5.29 -11.33
C HIS A 183 5.59 5.54 -10.20
N ASP A 184 5.97 6.41 -9.26
CA ASP A 184 5.08 6.89 -8.19
C ASP A 184 4.00 7.79 -8.80
N THR A 185 2.78 7.27 -8.89
CA THR A 185 1.67 7.95 -9.57
C THR A 185 1.30 9.27 -8.92
N LEU A 186 1.44 9.40 -7.58
CA LEU A 186 1.20 10.68 -6.90
C LEU A 186 2.18 11.74 -7.41
N ARG A 187 3.45 11.37 -7.58
CA ARG A 187 4.51 12.29 -8.00
C ARG A 187 4.50 12.63 -9.51
N ILE A 188 3.68 11.93 -10.30
CA ILE A 188 3.38 12.36 -11.69
C ILE A 188 2.61 13.69 -11.66
N HIS A 189 1.60 13.81 -10.81
CA HIS A 189 0.67 14.95 -10.78
C HIS A 189 1.00 15.99 -9.70
N HIS A 190 1.61 15.57 -8.59
CA HIS A 190 1.87 16.40 -7.41
C HIS A 190 3.35 16.48 -7.10
N LYS A 191 3.95 17.66 -7.35
CA LYS A 191 5.39 17.91 -7.08
C LYS A 191 5.63 18.54 -5.70
N GLU A 192 4.59 19.12 -5.11
CA GLU A 192 4.59 19.75 -3.81
C GLU A 192 4.80 18.78 -2.66
N GLY A 193 5.16 19.31 -1.50
CA GLY A 193 5.24 18.59 -0.23
C GLY A 193 3.91 18.59 0.54
N GLU A 194 3.97 18.14 1.79
CA GLU A 194 2.87 18.14 2.77
C GLU A 194 1.63 17.29 2.38
N LEU A 195 1.79 16.42 1.41
CA LEU A 195 0.81 15.40 1.04
C LEU A 195 1.16 14.10 1.78
N PHE A 196 0.51 13.87 2.91
CA PHE A 196 0.79 12.72 3.76
C PHE A 196 -0.32 11.68 3.66
N SER A 197 0.06 10.41 3.86
CA SER A 197 -0.86 9.28 3.88
C SER A 197 -1.02 8.67 5.27
N TRP A 198 -0.12 8.98 6.20
CA TRP A 198 -0.09 8.47 7.57
C TRP A 198 0.12 9.57 8.60
N TRP A 199 -0.57 9.48 9.75
CA TRP A 199 -0.42 10.34 10.94
C TRP A 199 -0.57 9.52 12.21
N ASP A 200 0.37 9.65 13.14
CA ASP A 200 0.26 9.02 14.45
C ASP A 200 -1.08 9.40 15.13
N TYR A 201 -1.64 8.49 15.90
CA TYR A 201 -2.81 8.76 16.73
C TYR A 201 -2.53 9.74 17.88
N GLN A 202 -1.26 9.84 18.29
CA GLN A 202 -0.83 10.63 19.42
C GLN A 202 -0.58 12.11 19.03
N MET A 203 -0.47 12.96 20.05
CA MET A 203 -0.04 14.35 19.93
C MET A 203 -0.87 15.23 18.98
N ARG A 204 -2.08 14.78 18.63
CA ARG A 204 -2.95 15.44 17.63
C ARG A 204 -2.22 15.62 16.29
N ALA A 205 -1.52 14.57 15.85
CA ALA A 205 -0.66 14.64 14.67
C ALA A 205 -1.48 14.96 13.40
N PHE A 206 -2.67 14.38 13.26
CA PHE A 206 -3.53 14.62 12.11
C PHE A 206 -4.01 16.08 12.02
N GLU A 207 -4.50 16.65 13.11
CA GLU A 207 -5.00 18.02 13.15
C GLU A 207 -3.87 19.06 12.92
N LYS A 208 -2.64 18.71 13.33
CA LYS A 208 -1.45 19.54 13.12
C LYS A 208 -0.75 19.26 11.79
N ASN A 209 -1.31 18.38 10.97
CA ASN A 209 -0.72 17.89 9.73
C ASN A 209 0.74 17.36 9.88
N ARG A 210 1.04 16.70 11.02
CA ARG A 210 2.36 16.10 11.29
C ARG A 210 2.37 14.67 10.80
N GLY A 211 2.43 14.48 9.49
CA GLY A 211 2.32 13.20 8.83
C GLY A 211 3.56 12.80 8.03
N LEU A 212 3.47 11.61 7.49
CA LEU A 212 4.41 11.02 6.55
C LEU A 212 3.64 10.49 5.34
N ARG A 213 4.23 10.53 4.15
CA ARG A 213 3.73 9.79 3.00
C ARG A 213 4.53 8.50 2.88
N ILE A 214 3.93 7.41 3.28
CA ILE A 214 4.54 6.07 3.31
C ILE A 214 3.74 5.04 2.51
N ASP A 215 2.58 5.41 2.01
CA ASP A 215 1.76 4.62 1.10
C ASP A 215 1.91 5.14 -0.34
N ALA A 216 1.88 4.24 -1.31
CA ALA A 216 2.01 4.60 -2.71
C ALA A 216 1.25 3.62 -3.63
N VAL A 217 0.94 4.12 -4.83
CA VAL A 217 0.56 3.36 -6.01
C VAL A 217 1.69 3.53 -7.03
N LEU A 218 2.52 2.49 -7.18
CA LEU A 218 3.61 2.48 -8.16
C LEU A 218 3.13 1.77 -9.42
N ALA A 219 3.24 2.40 -10.57
CA ALA A 219 2.78 1.88 -11.85
C ALA A 219 3.95 1.67 -12.82
N SER A 220 3.89 0.58 -13.62
CA SER A 220 4.81 0.38 -14.75
C SER A 220 4.75 1.57 -15.72
N GLU A 221 5.80 1.79 -16.50
CA GLU A 221 5.88 2.92 -17.42
C GLU A 221 4.68 3.01 -18.38
N SER A 222 4.24 1.87 -18.93
CA SER A 222 3.07 1.79 -19.82
C SER A 222 1.79 2.27 -19.14
N LEU A 223 1.59 1.87 -17.88
CA LEU A 223 0.44 2.26 -17.09
C LEU A 223 0.57 3.71 -16.58
N ALA A 224 1.76 4.12 -16.17
CA ALA A 224 2.04 5.49 -15.72
C ALA A 224 1.73 6.54 -16.77
N LYS A 225 2.00 6.25 -18.06
CA LYS A 225 1.63 7.11 -19.20
C LYS A 225 0.11 7.29 -19.36
N LYS A 226 -0.69 6.37 -18.83
CA LYS A 226 -2.16 6.43 -18.82
C LYS A 226 -2.72 7.07 -17.54
N CYS A 227 -1.86 7.41 -16.56
CA CYS A 227 -2.29 8.01 -15.30
C CYS A 227 -2.79 9.45 -15.54
N ILE A 228 -4.08 9.68 -15.29
CA ILE A 228 -4.74 10.97 -15.53
C ILE A 228 -4.98 11.78 -14.27
N ALA A 229 -4.99 11.12 -13.11
CA ALA A 229 -5.13 11.77 -11.81
C ALA A 229 -4.60 10.87 -10.69
N SER A 230 -4.25 11.46 -9.57
CA SER A 230 -3.88 10.76 -8.34
C SER A 230 -4.14 11.63 -7.12
N GLY A 231 -4.24 11.02 -5.95
CA GLY A 231 -4.48 11.79 -4.73
C GLY A 231 -4.50 10.93 -3.47
N ILE A 232 -4.86 11.60 -2.37
CA ILE A 232 -4.98 11.00 -1.03
C ILE A 232 -6.34 11.42 -0.47
N ASP A 233 -7.16 10.45 -0.07
CA ASP A 233 -8.47 10.70 0.56
C ASP A 233 -8.29 11.03 2.05
N ARG A 234 -7.70 12.20 2.32
CA ARG A 234 -7.30 12.64 3.67
C ARG A 234 -8.48 12.61 4.66
N GLU A 235 -9.70 12.87 4.20
CA GLU A 235 -10.91 12.87 5.03
C GLU A 235 -11.20 11.49 5.65
N MET A 236 -10.71 10.42 5.06
CA MET A 236 -10.82 9.08 5.62
C MET A 236 -9.98 8.88 6.90
N ARG A 237 -9.06 9.79 7.21
CA ARG A 237 -8.33 9.85 8.49
C ARG A 237 -9.11 10.57 9.59
N ALA A 238 -10.18 11.28 9.25
CA ALA A 238 -11.02 12.01 10.21
C ALA A 238 -12.16 11.15 10.78
N GLY A 239 -12.82 11.63 11.84
CA GLY A 239 -14.04 11.04 12.41
C GLY A 239 -13.76 9.94 13.44
N LYS A 240 -14.74 9.05 13.64
CA LYS A 240 -14.70 8.01 14.68
C LYS A 240 -13.89 6.80 14.23
N ASP A 241 -12.97 6.32 15.05
CA ASP A 241 -12.16 5.09 14.86
C ASP A 241 -11.51 4.98 13.46
N PRO A 242 -10.86 6.04 12.92
CA PRO A 242 -10.24 5.95 11.60
C PRO A 242 -9.00 5.04 11.62
N SER A 243 -8.53 4.61 10.44
CA SER A 243 -7.15 4.14 10.29
C SER A 243 -6.20 5.30 10.55
N ASP A 244 -4.96 5.05 10.96
CA ASP A 244 -3.89 6.04 10.97
C ASP A 244 -3.38 6.38 9.57
N HIS A 245 -3.80 5.60 8.56
CA HIS A 245 -3.57 5.87 7.15
C HIS A 245 -4.83 6.38 6.44
N ALA A 246 -4.64 7.19 5.41
CA ALA A 246 -5.65 7.58 4.44
C ALA A 246 -5.46 6.80 3.12
N PRO A 247 -6.54 6.49 2.37
CA PRO A 247 -6.43 5.87 1.06
C PRO A 247 -5.61 6.74 0.10
N VAL A 248 -4.66 6.12 -0.63
CA VAL A 248 -3.91 6.72 -1.74
C VAL A 248 -4.43 6.12 -3.04
N TRP A 249 -4.72 6.93 -4.03
CA TRP A 249 -5.35 6.46 -5.26
C TRP A 249 -4.70 7.03 -6.52
N ALA A 250 -4.88 6.30 -7.62
CA ALA A 250 -4.55 6.74 -8.96
C ALA A 250 -5.66 6.36 -9.94
N GLU A 251 -5.91 7.23 -10.92
CA GLU A 251 -6.84 7.00 -12.03
C GLU A 251 -6.07 6.87 -13.34
N PHE A 252 -6.46 5.86 -14.11
CA PHE A 252 -5.85 5.55 -15.38
C PHE A 252 -6.91 5.61 -16.50
N ALA A 253 -6.54 6.20 -17.62
CA ALA A 253 -7.34 6.13 -18.84
C ALA A 253 -7.53 4.66 -19.26
N THR A 254 -8.74 4.31 -19.66
CA THR A 254 -9.14 2.98 -20.18
C THR A 254 -8.97 2.92 -21.68
#